data_342e520d5f1dd0dc13b80e61aa7b851e
#
_entry.id   342e520d5f1dd0dc13b80e61aa7b851e
#
_cell.length_a   1.000
_cell.length_b   1.000
_cell.length_c   1.000
_cell.angle_alpha   90.00
_cell.angle_beta   90.00
_cell.angle_gamma   90.00
#
_symmetry.space_group_name_H-M   'P 1'
#
loop_
_entity.id
_entity.type
_entity.pdbx_description
1 polymer ?
#
loop_
_entity_poly.entity_id
_entity_poly.type
_entity_poly.pdbx_seq_one_letter_code
_entity_poly.pdbx_strand_id
1 'polypeptide(L)'
;MSRKLLCLLLCVSLLAFSGCVPVTVSAEDPPVTADEPTPPPNPGPVSAPSLEPKPEPAPEPETSLTPTIEYETYTGDIPHIFIHCLIAYPEVKGNDGNMLYDADCINGTEFRRLLTALYANGYCLIDIHDTFELTADGWRQKESVSVPVGRKPLIFSVDDVTYDQRKRSCGMVDFLGFDENGEFTAGIYRSDGSVEYTKEEFVFILEDFIAEYPDFSSHDARMTLCMTGFTGQFGYRTDIDDDNVDIRDAEIEKAKTVAEQFRALGYTFACHGFGHYDATKLSLRGMEEDLRCVKEQVEPVVGPMTVYVYPYGKTLTPGDSRYEAMLDTGFVEFCSVSHFFYRRDYADGRSLYMTRIGIDGYSLRNYGEALAPLFDVHQIIDTENRK
;
A
#
# COMPACT_ATOMS: atom_id res chain seq x y z
N MET A 1 -50.94 -7.37 -25.53
CA MET A 1 -50.30 -8.56 -26.14
C MET A 1 -48.93 -8.14 -26.66
N SER A 2 -47.85 -8.44 -25.95
CA SER A 2 -46.48 -8.27 -26.47
C SER A 2 -45.58 -9.31 -25.82
N ARG A 3 -44.93 -10.11 -26.66
CA ARG A 3 -44.10 -11.26 -26.29
C ARG A 3 -42.74 -10.80 -25.83
N LYS A 4 -42.34 -11.17 -24.61
CA LYS A 4 -40.98 -11.08 -24.14
C LYS A 4 -40.17 -12.25 -24.67
N LEU A 5 -39.09 -11.94 -25.39
CA LEU A 5 -38.13 -12.92 -25.90
C LEU A 5 -37.04 -13.10 -24.81
N LEU A 6 -36.95 -14.33 -24.31
CA LEU A 6 -35.95 -14.76 -23.31
C LEU A 6 -34.77 -15.37 -24.09
N CYS A 7 -33.61 -14.68 -24.08
CA CYS A 7 -32.35 -15.25 -24.56
C CYS A 7 -31.63 -15.97 -23.43
N LEU A 8 -31.61 -17.30 -23.54
CA LEU A 8 -30.81 -18.20 -22.70
C LEU A 8 -29.46 -18.42 -23.40
N LEU A 9 -28.37 -17.94 -22.83
CA LEU A 9 -27.02 -18.28 -23.29
C LEU A 9 -26.49 -19.41 -22.41
N LEU A 10 -26.34 -20.57 -23.03
CA LEU A 10 -25.62 -21.72 -22.48
C LEU A 10 -24.12 -21.49 -22.69
N CYS A 11 -23.34 -21.38 -21.62
CA CYS A 11 -21.89 -21.54 -21.68
C CYS A 11 -21.55 -23.01 -21.39
N VAL A 12 -21.01 -23.67 -22.38
CA VAL A 12 -20.43 -25.02 -22.28
C VAL A 12 -18.97 -24.87 -21.92
N SER A 13 -18.60 -25.33 -20.75
CA SER A 13 -17.18 -25.39 -20.29
C SER A 13 -16.55 -26.69 -20.83
N LEU A 14 -15.56 -26.59 -21.68
CA LEU A 14 -14.65 -27.67 -22.03
C LEU A 14 -13.48 -27.71 -21.03
N LEU A 15 -13.43 -28.80 -20.27
CA LEU A 15 -12.25 -29.17 -19.46
C LEU A 15 -11.25 -29.88 -20.39
N ALA A 16 -10.07 -29.27 -20.54
CA ALA A 16 -8.89 -29.94 -21.14
C ALA A 16 -7.93 -30.30 -20.04
N PHE A 17 -7.72 -31.59 -19.81
CA PHE A 17 -6.65 -32.14 -18.98
C PHE A 17 -5.35 -32.14 -19.80
N SER A 18 -4.31 -31.46 -19.32
CA SER A 18 -2.94 -31.65 -19.80
C SER A 18 -2.11 -32.32 -18.72
N GLY A 19 -1.65 -33.52 -19.02
CA GLY A 19 -0.81 -34.33 -18.15
C GLY A 19 0.65 -33.88 -18.19
N CYS A 20 1.26 -33.82 -17.03
CA CYS A 20 2.71 -33.65 -16.85
C CYS A 20 3.46 -34.92 -17.22
N VAL A 21 4.47 -34.79 -18.06
CA VAL A 21 5.49 -35.81 -18.34
C VAL A 21 6.76 -35.41 -17.59
N PRO A 22 7.40 -36.29 -16.82
CA PRO A 22 8.65 -35.94 -16.15
C PRO A 22 9.85 -36.04 -17.12
N VAL A 23 10.65 -34.99 -17.18
CA VAL A 23 11.94 -34.97 -17.88
C VAL A 23 13.03 -35.36 -16.89
N THR A 24 13.69 -36.45 -17.15
CA THR A 24 14.93 -36.89 -16.47
C THR A 24 16.12 -36.15 -17.08
N VAL A 25 16.84 -35.40 -16.26
CA VAL A 25 18.12 -34.79 -16.61
C VAL A 25 19.25 -35.68 -16.09
N SER A 26 20.10 -36.18 -16.97
CA SER A 26 21.37 -36.86 -16.66
C SER A 26 22.47 -35.83 -16.44
N ALA A 27 23.23 -36.05 -15.37
CA ALA A 27 24.41 -35.26 -15.03
C ALA A 27 25.58 -35.66 -15.92
N GLU A 28 26.31 -34.67 -16.45
CA GLU A 28 27.68 -34.83 -16.93
C GLU A 28 28.59 -33.81 -16.22
N ASP A 29 29.74 -34.31 -15.74
CA ASP A 29 30.76 -33.58 -14.99
C ASP A 29 31.62 -32.69 -15.89
N PRO A 30 32.24 -31.62 -15.35
CA PRO A 30 33.05 -30.68 -16.10
C PRO A 30 34.55 -31.07 -16.11
N PRO A 31 35.33 -30.64 -17.08
CA PRO A 31 36.79 -30.73 -17.06
C PRO A 31 37.47 -29.45 -16.51
N VAL A 32 38.27 -29.64 -15.58
CA VAL A 32 39.68 -29.30 -15.29
C VAL A 32 40.27 -27.99 -15.84
N THR A 33 40.81 -27.22 -14.89
CA THR A 33 41.99 -26.33 -14.79
C THR A 33 42.10 -25.11 -15.69
N ALA A 34 42.24 -23.96 -15.02
CA ALA A 34 42.97 -22.80 -15.55
C ALA A 34 43.94 -22.25 -14.49
N ASP A 35 45.11 -21.87 -14.96
CA ASP A 35 46.33 -21.50 -14.26
C ASP A 35 46.21 -20.24 -13.38
N GLU A 36 46.96 -20.27 -12.28
CA GLU A 36 47.24 -19.11 -11.42
C GLU A 36 48.13 -18.08 -12.13
N PRO A 37 47.87 -16.78 -12.07
CA PRO A 37 48.81 -15.76 -12.53
C PRO A 37 49.84 -15.42 -11.46
N THR A 38 51.11 -15.45 -11.84
CA THR A 38 52.27 -15.00 -11.08
C THR A 38 52.21 -13.51 -10.69
N PRO A 39 52.68 -13.13 -9.49
CA PRO A 39 52.71 -11.74 -9.06
C PRO A 39 53.81 -10.92 -9.75
N PRO A 40 53.58 -9.60 -9.98
CA PRO A 40 54.59 -8.71 -10.56
C PRO A 40 55.71 -8.32 -9.57
N PRO A 41 56.90 -7.95 -10.08
CA PRO A 41 58.06 -7.66 -9.23
C PRO A 41 57.93 -6.32 -8.48
N ASN A 42 58.52 -6.31 -7.28
CA ASN A 42 58.58 -5.24 -6.33
C ASN A 42 59.39 -4.02 -6.85
N PRO A 43 58.85 -2.79 -6.91
CA PRO A 43 59.63 -1.61 -7.26
C PRO A 43 60.45 -1.10 -6.03
N GLY A 44 61.70 -0.78 -6.30
CA GLY A 44 62.66 -0.26 -5.31
C GLY A 44 62.30 1.09 -4.72
N PRO A 45 63.08 1.58 -3.72
CA PRO A 45 62.67 2.69 -2.87
C PRO A 45 62.71 4.02 -3.60
N VAL A 46 61.55 4.73 -3.55
CA VAL A 46 61.41 6.09 -4.06
C VAL A 46 61.57 7.08 -2.88
N SER A 47 62.41 8.05 -3.12
CA SER A 47 62.70 9.15 -2.16
C SER A 47 61.47 9.94 -1.77
N ALA A 48 61.37 10.28 -0.49
CA ALA A 48 60.27 11.05 0.09
C ALA A 48 60.21 12.50 -0.45
N PRO A 49 59.03 12.99 -0.85
CA PRO A 49 58.83 14.41 -1.11
C PRO A 49 58.65 15.22 0.19
N SER A 50 59.14 16.45 0.17
CA SER A 50 59.05 17.48 1.18
C SER A 50 57.61 17.75 1.58
N LEU A 51 57.34 17.85 2.92
CA LEU A 51 56.05 18.21 3.51
C LEU A 51 55.79 19.69 3.29
N GLU A 52 54.84 20.04 2.44
CA GLU A 52 54.12 21.33 2.48
C GLU A 52 53.18 21.36 3.67
N PRO A 53 52.91 22.52 4.32
CA PRO A 53 52.02 22.62 5.47
C PRO A 53 50.59 22.26 5.04
N LYS A 54 49.97 21.32 5.80
CA LYS A 54 48.60 20.90 5.66
C LYS A 54 47.66 22.12 5.82
N PRO A 55 46.73 22.37 4.87
CA PRO A 55 45.72 23.41 5.08
C PRO A 55 44.87 23.09 6.30
N GLU A 56 44.53 24.13 7.06
CA GLU A 56 43.62 24.06 8.19
C GLU A 56 42.29 23.42 7.77
N PRO A 57 41.73 22.50 8.58
CA PRO A 57 40.46 21.86 8.21
C PRO A 57 39.38 22.92 8.10
N ALA A 58 38.63 22.88 6.99
CA ALA A 58 37.43 23.70 6.83
C ALA A 58 36.47 23.42 8.02
N PRO A 59 35.73 24.43 8.49
CA PRO A 59 34.76 24.23 9.56
C PRO A 59 33.82 23.09 9.14
N GLU A 60 33.64 22.12 10.05
CA GLU A 60 32.65 21.04 9.84
C GLU A 60 31.30 21.70 9.58
N PRO A 61 30.51 21.16 8.60
CA PRO A 61 29.17 21.67 8.37
C PRO A 61 28.39 21.57 9.68
N GLU A 62 27.78 22.67 10.07
CA GLU A 62 26.90 22.72 11.26
C GLU A 62 25.91 21.56 11.12
N THR A 63 26.00 20.62 12.04
CA THR A 63 25.07 19.50 12.13
C THR A 63 23.71 20.14 12.37
N SER A 64 22.84 20.12 11.36
CA SER A 64 21.43 20.42 11.50
C SER A 64 20.91 19.51 12.61
N LEU A 65 20.67 20.07 13.79
CA LEU A 65 20.06 19.37 14.90
C LEU A 65 18.61 19.06 14.46
N THR A 66 18.37 17.88 13.96
CA THR A 66 17.00 17.38 13.81
C THR A 66 16.36 17.50 15.19
N PRO A 67 15.25 18.21 15.36
CA PRO A 67 14.61 18.37 16.66
C PRO A 67 14.30 16.98 17.24
N THR A 68 14.77 16.73 18.45
CA THR A 68 14.46 15.48 19.15
C THR A 68 12.98 15.49 19.49
N ILE A 69 12.19 14.57 18.91
CA ILE A 69 10.78 14.41 19.24
C ILE A 69 10.66 13.71 20.60
N GLU A 70 9.97 14.34 21.53
CA GLU A 70 9.61 13.73 22.81
C GLU A 70 8.30 12.96 22.66
N TYR A 71 8.18 11.84 23.38
CA TYR A 71 7.01 10.93 23.28
C TYR A 71 6.30 10.81 24.61
N GLU A 72 4.99 10.57 24.54
CA GLU A 72 4.15 10.27 25.68
C GLU A 72 3.25 9.06 25.40
N THR A 73 2.66 8.51 26.46
CA THR A 73 1.71 7.39 26.37
C THR A 73 0.30 7.91 26.17
N TYR A 74 -0.36 7.45 25.12
CA TYR A 74 -1.76 7.76 24.81
C TYR A 74 -2.65 6.55 25.08
N THR A 75 -3.78 6.76 25.78
CA THR A 75 -4.74 5.72 26.20
C THR A 75 -6.17 5.96 25.68
N GLY A 76 -6.36 6.90 24.76
CA GLY A 76 -7.68 7.21 24.19
C GLY A 76 -8.03 6.35 22.96
N ASP A 77 -9.10 6.75 22.29
CA ASP A 77 -9.54 6.11 21.05
C ASP A 77 -8.52 6.33 19.92
N ILE A 78 -8.37 5.31 19.08
CA ILE A 78 -7.49 5.33 17.94
C ILE A 78 -8.36 5.24 16.68
N PRO A 79 -8.62 6.37 15.99
CA PRO A 79 -9.34 6.37 14.73
C PRO A 79 -8.53 5.66 13.63
N HIS A 80 -9.24 5.03 12.69
CA HIS A 80 -8.67 4.50 11.47
C HIS A 80 -9.42 5.08 10.27
N ILE A 81 -8.74 5.81 9.42
CA ILE A 81 -9.28 6.35 8.17
C ILE A 81 -8.59 5.72 6.97
N PHE A 82 -9.25 5.77 5.82
CA PHE A 82 -8.63 5.31 4.58
C PHE A 82 -9.02 6.19 3.39
N ILE A 83 -8.17 6.16 2.38
CA ILE A 83 -8.41 6.72 1.04
C ILE A 83 -8.15 5.62 -0.01
N HIS A 84 -8.44 5.93 -1.27
CA HIS A 84 -7.88 5.23 -2.43
C HIS A 84 -6.74 6.05 -3.05
N CYS A 85 -6.07 5.51 -4.06
CA CYS A 85 -5.10 6.25 -4.87
C CYS A 85 -5.72 7.56 -5.39
N LEU A 86 -4.93 8.63 -5.49
CA LEU A 86 -5.45 9.96 -5.72
C LEU A 86 -5.87 10.21 -7.18
N ILE A 87 -6.81 11.13 -7.34
CA ILE A 87 -7.04 11.80 -8.63
C ILE A 87 -5.93 12.85 -8.79
N ALA A 88 -4.89 12.52 -9.55
CA ALA A 88 -3.73 13.39 -9.77
C ALA A 88 -4.06 14.57 -10.71
N TYR A 89 -4.98 14.36 -11.64
CA TYR A 89 -5.38 15.32 -12.70
C TYR A 89 -6.88 15.57 -12.65
N PRO A 90 -7.35 16.42 -11.73
CA PRO A 90 -8.77 16.70 -11.51
C PRO A 90 -9.46 17.42 -12.68
N GLU A 91 -8.70 17.94 -13.65
CA GLU A 91 -9.22 18.51 -14.90
C GLU A 91 -9.73 17.45 -15.88
N VAL A 92 -9.36 16.17 -15.72
CA VAL A 92 -9.91 15.06 -16.50
C VAL A 92 -11.33 14.77 -16.02
N LYS A 93 -12.31 15.13 -16.86
CA LYS A 93 -13.73 15.07 -16.51
C LYS A 93 -14.48 14.02 -17.30
N GLY A 94 -15.47 13.43 -16.66
CA GLY A 94 -16.47 12.60 -17.32
C GLY A 94 -17.50 13.41 -18.11
N ASN A 95 -18.41 12.73 -18.76
CA ASN A 95 -19.47 13.36 -19.58
C ASN A 95 -20.45 14.20 -18.75
N ASP A 96 -20.54 13.97 -17.44
CA ASP A 96 -21.33 14.72 -16.48
C ASP A 96 -20.62 15.98 -15.96
N GLY A 97 -19.35 16.17 -16.36
CA GLY A 97 -18.49 17.27 -15.96
C GLY A 97 -17.90 17.15 -14.54
N ASN A 98 -18.04 16.00 -13.90
CA ASN A 98 -17.34 15.65 -12.67
C ASN A 98 -15.99 14.97 -12.98
N MET A 99 -15.08 14.93 -11.99
CA MET A 99 -13.88 14.10 -12.10
C MET A 99 -14.29 12.63 -12.27
N LEU A 100 -13.53 11.87 -13.05
CA LEU A 100 -13.68 10.43 -13.05
C LEU A 100 -13.26 9.89 -11.67
N TYR A 101 -13.98 8.90 -11.15
CA TYR A 101 -13.84 8.39 -9.77
C TYR A 101 -14.11 9.42 -8.66
N ASP A 102 -14.89 10.47 -8.97
CA ASP A 102 -15.25 11.54 -8.04
C ASP A 102 -15.90 11.03 -6.73
N ALA A 103 -16.64 9.93 -6.79
CA ALA A 103 -17.28 9.36 -5.60
C ALA A 103 -16.29 8.58 -4.72
N ASP A 104 -15.32 7.90 -5.33
CA ASP A 104 -14.51 6.88 -4.66
C ASP A 104 -13.12 7.39 -4.23
N CYS A 105 -12.66 8.53 -4.80
CA CYS A 105 -11.32 9.05 -4.58
C CYS A 105 -11.34 10.53 -4.19
N ILE A 106 -10.27 10.98 -3.52
CA ILE A 106 -9.95 12.40 -3.35
C ILE A 106 -8.83 12.79 -4.31
N ASN A 107 -8.65 14.09 -4.54
CA ASN A 107 -7.55 14.61 -5.36
C ASN A 107 -6.38 15.11 -4.49
N GLY A 108 -5.25 15.44 -5.12
CA GLY A 108 -4.05 15.89 -4.42
C GLY A 108 -4.26 17.16 -3.57
N THR A 109 -5.12 18.08 -4.01
CA THR A 109 -5.46 19.29 -3.24
C THR A 109 -6.22 18.94 -1.97
N GLU A 110 -7.20 18.04 -2.06
CA GLU A 110 -7.97 17.57 -0.90
C GLU A 110 -7.09 16.79 0.05
N PHE A 111 -6.18 15.97 -0.45
CA PHE A 111 -5.26 15.22 0.40
C PHE A 111 -4.32 16.14 1.19
N ARG A 112 -3.74 17.17 0.57
CA ARG A 112 -2.93 18.19 1.26
C ARG A 112 -3.73 18.93 2.34
N ARG A 113 -4.97 19.31 2.05
CA ARG A 113 -5.86 19.95 3.02
C ARG A 113 -6.21 19.00 4.17
N LEU A 114 -6.43 17.70 3.87
CA LEU A 114 -6.71 16.67 4.86
C LEU A 114 -5.54 16.50 5.83
N LEU A 115 -4.30 16.36 5.34
CA LEU A 115 -3.12 16.26 6.18
C LEU A 115 -2.97 17.49 7.08
N THR A 116 -3.14 18.69 6.51
CA THR A 116 -3.08 19.96 7.26
C THR A 116 -4.14 20.02 8.36
N ALA A 117 -5.37 19.62 8.07
CA ALA A 117 -6.46 19.64 9.05
C ALA A 117 -6.25 18.61 10.17
N LEU A 118 -5.81 17.39 9.84
CA LEU A 118 -5.48 16.35 10.82
C LEU A 118 -4.34 16.82 11.76
N TYR A 119 -3.28 17.39 11.21
CA TYR A 119 -2.16 17.92 11.99
C TYR A 119 -2.61 19.06 12.91
N ALA A 120 -3.37 20.03 12.39
CA ALA A 120 -3.92 21.16 13.15
C ALA A 120 -4.84 20.69 14.29
N ASN A 121 -5.56 19.57 14.12
CA ASN A 121 -6.40 18.96 15.14
C ASN A 121 -5.62 18.01 16.09
N GLY A 122 -4.30 18.02 16.00
CA GLY A 122 -3.40 17.32 16.92
C GLY A 122 -3.21 15.84 16.61
N TYR A 123 -3.56 15.33 15.41
CA TYR A 123 -3.31 13.95 15.03
C TYR A 123 -1.88 13.74 14.57
N CYS A 124 -1.39 12.50 14.76
CA CYS A 124 -0.17 11.97 14.15
C CYS A 124 -0.40 10.52 13.68
N LEU A 125 0.36 10.10 12.70
CA LEU A 125 0.30 8.73 12.20
C LEU A 125 0.94 7.75 13.18
N ILE A 126 0.31 6.57 13.35
CA ILE A 126 0.89 5.39 13.99
C ILE A 126 0.74 4.19 13.06
N ASP A 127 1.63 3.21 13.18
CA ASP A 127 1.48 1.94 12.48
C ASP A 127 0.33 1.14 13.09
N ILE A 128 -0.48 0.51 12.22
CA ILE A 128 -1.56 -0.37 12.67
C ILE A 128 -1.04 -1.51 13.57
N HIS A 129 0.16 -2.04 13.29
CA HIS A 129 0.79 -3.10 14.06
C HIS A 129 1.23 -2.66 15.48
N ASP A 130 1.33 -1.36 15.72
CA ASP A 130 1.60 -0.82 17.05
C ASP A 130 0.38 -0.85 17.97
N THR A 131 -0.80 -1.13 17.43
CA THR A 131 -2.08 -1.09 18.17
C THR A 131 -2.49 -2.41 18.77
N PHE A 132 -1.79 -3.51 18.50
CA PHE A 132 -2.10 -4.84 19.03
C PHE A 132 -0.84 -5.64 19.34
N GLU A 133 -1.01 -6.70 20.11
CA GLU A 133 0.09 -7.58 20.52
C GLU A 133 -0.38 -9.03 20.76
N LEU A 134 0.54 -9.96 20.66
CA LEU A 134 0.31 -11.35 21.05
C LEU A 134 0.73 -11.54 22.51
N THR A 135 -0.23 -11.89 23.37
CA THR A 135 -0.04 -12.20 24.79
C THR A 135 -0.11 -13.71 25.05
N ALA A 136 0.05 -14.13 26.30
CA ALA A 136 -0.16 -15.53 26.70
C ALA A 136 -1.61 -16.00 26.47
N ASP A 137 -2.57 -15.07 26.50
CA ASP A 137 -4.01 -15.33 26.32
C ASP A 137 -4.48 -15.10 24.87
N GLY A 138 -3.55 -14.89 23.94
CA GLY A 138 -3.81 -14.63 22.51
C GLY A 138 -3.64 -13.18 22.11
N TRP A 139 -4.14 -12.83 20.92
CA TRP A 139 -4.10 -11.47 20.38
C TRP A 139 -5.00 -10.52 21.16
N ARG A 140 -4.47 -9.34 21.47
CA ARG A 140 -5.18 -8.27 22.20
C ARG A 140 -4.88 -6.91 21.60
N GLN A 141 -5.87 -6.03 21.64
CA GLN A 141 -5.65 -4.60 21.41
C GLN A 141 -4.79 -4.05 22.56
N LYS A 142 -3.77 -3.28 22.24
CA LYS A 142 -3.00 -2.57 23.28
C LYS A 142 -3.87 -1.50 23.95
N GLU A 143 -3.73 -1.37 25.26
CA GLU A 143 -4.41 -0.33 26.04
C GLU A 143 -3.83 1.07 25.81
N SER A 144 -2.61 1.13 25.31
CA SER A 144 -1.91 2.40 25.04
C SER A 144 -0.94 2.28 23.87
N VAL A 145 -0.66 3.42 23.25
CA VAL A 145 0.35 3.59 22.20
C VAL A 145 1.26 4.77 22.52
N SER A 146 2.45 4.80 21.95
CA SER A 146 3.39 5.91 22.08
C SER A 146 3.16 6.92 20.96
N VAL A 147 3.05 8.20 21.32
CA VAL A 147 2.87 9.31 20.36
C VAL A 147 3.75 10.49 20.70
N PRO A 148 4.11 11.36 19.77
CA PRO A 148 4.75 12.64 20.07
C PRO A 148 3.91 13.45 21.07
N VAL A 149 4.56 14.13 22.01
CA VAL A 149 3.90 14.90 23.08
C VAL A 149 2.87 15.87 22.51
N GLY A 150 1.65 15.80 23.03
CA GLY A 150 0.50 16.62 22.60
C GLY A 150 -0.21 16.12 21.33
N ARG A 151 0.18 14.97 20.78
CA ARG A 151 -0.47 14.36 19.61
C ARG A 151 -1.46 13.26 20.01
N LYS A 152 -2.38 12.98 19.10
CA LYS A 152 -3.36 11.89 19.15
C LYS A 152 -3.07 10.89 18.02
N PRO A 153 -3.12 9.58 18.26
CA PRO A 153 -2.83 8.59 17.24
C PRO A 153 -3.93 8.54 16.17
N LEU A 154 -3.52 8.29 14.94
CA LEU A 154 -4.39 8.02 13.80
C LEU A 154 -3.77 6.90 12.97
N ILE A 155 -4.53 5.83 12.69
CA ILE A 155 -4.18 4.86 11.67
C ILE A 155 -4.71 5.38 10.34
N PHE A 156 -3.85 5.37 9.30
CA PHE A 156 -4.24 5.80 7.96
C PHE A 156 -3.87 4.72 6.95
N SER A 157 -4.80 4.31 6.09
CA SER A 157 -4.55 3.30 5.06
C SER A 157 -4.96 3.79 3.67
N VAL A 158 -4.42 3.12 2.64
CA VAL A 158 -4.75 3.35 1.23
C VAL A 158 -5.22 2.04 0.63
N ASP A 159 -6.44 2.01 0.11
CA ASP A 159 -7.00 0.83 -0.52
C ASP A 159 -6.68 0.80 -2.02
N ASP A 160 -6.63 -0.42 -2.60
CA ASP A 160 -6.47 -0.66 -4.04
C ASP A 160 -5.19 -0.09 -4.66
N VAL A 161 -4.03 -0.28 -4.02
CA VAL A 161 -2.74 0.22 -4.53
C VAL A 161 -2.24 -0.67 -5.69
N THR A 162 -3.11 -0.86 -6.69
CA THR A 162 -2.84 -1.67 -7.89
C THR A 162 -2.55 -0.83 -9.12
N TYR A 163 -3.09 0.39 -9.21
CA TYR A 163 -3.06 1.22 -10.41
C TYR A 163 -3.54 0.45 -11.65
N ASP A 164 -4.76 -0.07 -11.52
CA ASP A 164 -5.42 -0.90 -12.51
C ASP A 164 -5.40 -0.26 -13.90
N GLN A 165 -4.90 -1.00 -14.90
CA GLN A 165 -4.78 -0.51 -16.28
C GLN A 165 -6.10 -0.03 -16.88
N ARG A 166 -7.25 -0.50 -16.38
CA ARG A 166 -8.59 -0.02 -16.78
C ARG A 166 -8.86 1.43 -16.37
N LYS A 167 -8.10 1.95 -15.40
CA LYS A 167 -8.18 3.34 -14.93
C LYS A 167 -7.24 4.29 -15.67
N ARG A 168 -6.49 3.82 -16.66
CA ARG A 168 -5.63 4.68 -17.49
C ARG A 168 -6.42 5.79 -18.15
N SER A 169 -5.82 6.97 -18.23
CA SER A 169 -6.43 8.20 -18.76
C SER A 169 -7.67 8.70 -17.99
N CYS A 170 -7.90 8.21 -16.76
CA CYS A 170 -9.01 8.63 -15.91
C CYS A 170 -8.63 9.72 -14.89
N GLY A 171 -7.49 10.39 -15.08
CA GLY A 171 -7.01 11.43 -14.17
C GLY A 171 -6.17 10.90 -12.99
N MET A 172 -5.91 9.60 -12.95
CA MET A 172 -5.01 8.95 -12.00
C MET A 172 -3.64 8.71 -12.65
N VAL A 173 -2.63 8.39 -11.83
CA VAL A 173 -1.35 7.88 -12.33
C VAL A 173 -1.50 6.41 -12.75
N ASP A 174 -0.61 5.91 -13.59
CA ASP A 174 -0.68 4.55 -14.12
C ASP A 174 0.21 3.56 -13.34
N PHE A 175 1.24 4.07 -12.67
CA PHE A 175 2.14 3.24 -11.85
C PHE A 175 2.93 4.09 -10.85
N LEU A 176 3.46 3.42 -9.83
CA LEU A 176 4.55 3.93 -8.99
C LEU A 176 5.85 3.22 -9.38
N GLY A 177 6.95 3.96 -9.46
CA GLY A 177 8.20 3.39 -9.92
C GLY A 177 9.36 4.37 -9.80
N PHE A 178 10.34 4.20 -10.65
CA PHE A 178 11.52 5.05 -10.68
C PHE A 178 11.69 5.65 -12.07
N ASP A 179 12.11 6.89 -12.11
CA ASP A 179 12.46 7.57 -13.35
C ASP A 179 13.83 7.09 -13.90
N GLU A 180 14.27 7.66 -15.01
CA GLU A 180 15.53 7.35 -15.65
C GLU A 180 16.78 7.73 -14.81
N ASN A 181 16.62 8.57 -13.80
CA ASN A 181 17.66 8.96 -12.84
C ASN A 181 17.65 8.08 -11.58
N GLY A 182 16.69 7.16 -11.46
CA GLY A 182 16.49 6.31 -10.30
C GLY A 182 15.76 7.01 -9.15
N GLU A 183 15.06 8.13 -9.40
CA GLU A 183 14.20 8.77 -8.40
C GLU A 183 12.84 8.08 -8.32
N PHE A 184 12.38 7.79 -7.09
CA PHE A 184 11.04 7.25 -6.85
C PHE A 184 9.98 8.28 -7.24
N THR A 185 9.04 7.87 -8.11
CA THR A 185 8.06 8.76 -8.74
C THR A 185 6.79 7.99 -9.15
N ALA A 186 5.74 8.70 -9.53
CA ALA A 186 4.59 8.15 -10.24
C ALA A 186 4.71 8.43 -11.73
N GLY A 187 4.18 7.55 -12.57
CA GLY A 187 4.24 7.68 -14.01
C GLY A 187 2.89 7.53 -14.70
N ILE A 188 2.76 8.18 -15.86
CA ILE A 188 1.60 8.14 -16.73
C ILE A 188 2.07 7.78 -18.13
N TYR A 189 1.47 6.75 -18.72
CA TYR A 189 1.72 6.38 -20.10
C TYR A 189 0.98 7.33 -21.06
N ARG A 190 1.71 8.02 -21.92
CA ARG A 190 1.14 8.90 -22.93
C ARG A 190 0.87 8.11 -24.23
N SER A 191 -0.06 8.62 -25.04
CA SER A 191 -0.48 7.98 -26.30
C SER A 191 0.63 7.88 -27.37
N ASP A 192 1.68 8.69 -27.24
CA ASP A 192 2.86 8.67 -28.12
C ASP A 192 3.93 7.65 -27.66
N GLY A 193 3.65 6.90 -26.57
CA GLY A 193 4.55 5.91 -25.99
C GLY A 193 5.56 6.49 -24.99
N SER A 194 5.54 7.78 -24.71
CA SER A 194 6.35 8.39 -23.66
C SER A 194 5.74 8.16 -22.27
N VAL A 195 6.54 8.37 -21.23
CA VAL A 195 6.11 8.39 -19.83
C VAL A 195 6.25 9.82 -19.31
N GLU A 196 5.19 10.33 -18.72
CA GLU A 196 5.23 11.56 -17.94
C GLU A 196 5.33 11.20 -16.45
N TYR A 197 6.26 11.81 -15.76
CA TYR A 197 6.49 11.59 -14.33
C TYR A 197 5.88 12.73 -13.50
N THR A 198 5.36 12.37 -12.31
CA THR A 198 4.72 13.31 -11.39
C THR A 198 4.92 12.92 -9.94
N LYS A 199 4.76 13.88 -9.04
CA LYS A 199 4.69 13.65 -7.59
C LYS A 199 3.27 13.87 -7.04
N GLU A 200 2.25 13.97 -7.91
CA GLU A 200 0.84 14.14 -7.54
C GLU A 200 0.21 12.80 -7.13
N GLU A 201 0.79 12.13 -6.13
CA GLU A 201 0.24 10.92 -5.52
C GLU A 201 0.51 10.91 -4.02
N PHE A 202 -0.30 10.15 -3.26
CA PHE A 202 -0.35 10.19 -1.80
C PHE A 202 1.04 10.05 -1.14
N VAL A 203 1.87 9.16 -1.65
CA VAL A 203 3.19 8.90 -1.04
C VAL A 203 4.08 10.15 -1.06
N PHE A 204 4.16 10.85 -2.18
CA PHE A 204 5.03 12.03 -2.32
C PHE A 204 4.51 13.20 -1.50
N ILE A 205 3.19 13.43 -1.54
CA ILE A 205 2.54 14.50 -0.76
C ILE A 205 2.70 14.24 0.75
N LEU A 206 2.60 12.99 1.19
CA LEU A 206 2.77 12.64 2.60
C LEU A 206 4.23 12.79 3.05
N GLU A 207 5.20 12.33 2.23
CA GLU A 207 6.62 12.46 2.58
C GLU A 207 7.04 13.94 2.67
N ASP A 208 6.60 14.79 1.74
CA ASP A 208 6.83 16.23 1.80
C ASP A 208 6.20 16.83 3.06
N PHE A 209 4.99 16.40 3.42
CA PHE A 209 4.31 16.88 4.61
C PHE A 209 5.04 16.47 5.91
N ILE A 210 5.50 15.22 6.01
CA ILE A 210 6.24 14.74 7.18
C ILE A 210 7.63 15.41 7.28
N ALA A 211 8.27 15.70 6.14
CA ALA A 211 9.52 16.45 6.14
C ALA A 211 9.35 17.85 6.72
N GLU A 212 8.18 18.50 6.52
CA GLU A 212 7.84 19.81 7.10
C GLU A 212 7.38 19.69 8.57
N TYR A 213 6.64 18.61 8.90
CA TYR A 213 6.04 18.34 10.22
C TYR A 213 6.44 16.94 10.74
N PRO A 214 7.69 16.75 11.22
CA PRO A 214 8.20 15.42 11.60
C PRO A 214 7.39 14.74 12.72
N ASP A 215 6.78 15.52 13.63
CA ASP A 215 5.93 15.02 14.71
C ASP A 215 4.50 14.61 14.24
N PHE A 216 4.23 14.69 12.93
CA PHE A 216 3.05 14.06 12.33
C PHE A 216 3.23 12.55 12.16
N SER A 217 4.43 12.02 12.30
CA SER A 217 4.75 10.60 12.24
C SER A 217 5.29 10.14 13.60
N SER A 218 4.63 9.17 14.23
CA SER A 218 5.12 8.53 15.44
C SER A 218 6.03 7.38 15.07
N HIS A 219 7.28 7.38 15.57
CA HIS A 219 8.25 6.32 15.31
C HIS A 219 8.38 5.92 13.82
N ASP A 220 8.46 6.94 12.96
CA ASP A 220 8.55 6.79 11.49
C ASP A 220 7.35 6.06 10.84
N ALA A 221 6.21 5.99 11.50
CA ALA A 221 4.99 5.39 10.95
C ALA A 221 4.52 6.11 9.68
N ARG A 222 4.00 5.33 8.75
CA ARG A 222 3.37 5.78 7.51
C ARG A 222 1.98 5.16 7.36
N MET A 223 1.44 5.27 6.17
CA MET A 223 0.16 4.65 5.84
C MET A 223 0.32 3.14 5.65
N THR A 224 -0.77 2.38 5.90
CA THR A 224 -0.87 0.97 5.56
C THR A 224 -1.45 0.82 4.16
N LEU A 225 -0.75 0.13 3.27
CA LEU A 225 -1.16 -0.12 1.89
C LEU A 225 -1.96 -1.41 1.80
N CYS A 226 -3.24 -1.31 1.45
CA CYS A 226 -4.16 -2.44 1.37
C CYS A 226 -4.14 -3.01 -0.06
N MET A 227 -3.49 -4.16 -0.21
CA MET A 227 -3.11 -4.74 -1.49
C MET A 227 -4.15 -5.73 -2.00
N THR A 228 -4.57 -5.57 -3.24
CA THR A 228 -5.22 -6.59 -4.05
C THR A 228 -4.24 -7.18 -5.05
N GLY A 229 -4.62 -8.19 -5.84
CA GLY A 229 -3.70 -8.87 -6.76
C GLY A 229 -4.21 -9.07 -8.17
N PHE A 230 -5.51 -8.90 -8.42
CA PHE A 230 -6.19 -9.32 -9.65
C PHE A 230 -5.73 -8.58 -10.94
N THR A 231 -5.04 -7.47 -10.82
CA THR A 231 -4.39 -6.73 -11.94
C THR A 231 -2.94 -6.40 -11.65
N GLY A 232 -2.36 -7.10 -10.67
CA GLY A 232 -0.99 -6.86 -10.20
C GLY A 232 -0.88 -5.83 -9.09
N GLN A 233 0.33 -5.28 -8.88
CA GLN A 233 0.64 -4.33 -7.82
C GLN A 233 1.38 -3.11 -8.38
N PHE A 234 1.11 -1.93 -7.84
CA PHE A 234 1.77 -0.66 -8.16
C PHE A 234 1.74 -0.27 -9.65
N GLY A 235 0.82 -0.83 -10.45
CA GLY A 235 0.73 -0.62 -11.91
C GLY A 235 1.47 -1.67 -12.74
N TYR A 236 2.12 -2.64 -12.10
CA TYR A 236 2.84 -3.74 -12.75
C TYR A 236 2.01 -5.02 -12.77
N ARG A 237 1.99 -5.73 -13.91
CA ARG A 237 1.23 -6.96 -14.12
C ARG A 237 1.94 -8.17 -13.48
N THR A 238 1.80 -8.27 -12.16
CA THR A 238 2.36 -9.38 -11.36
C THR A 238 1.40 -10.55 -11.22
N ASP A 239 0.14 -10.37 -11.59
CA ASP A 239 -0.90 -11.39 -11.63
C ASP A 239 -0.60 -12.48 -12.67
N ILE A 240 -1.16 -13.66 -12.48
CA ILE A 240 -1.06 -14.75 -13.47
C ILE A 240 -2.20 -14.59 -14.47
N ASP A 241 -1.86 -14.23 -15.71
CA ASP A 241 -2.76 -14.07 -16.83
C ASP A 241 -2.04 -14.50 -18.12
N ASP A 242 -2.78 -15.03 -19.09
CA ASP A 242 -2.23 -15.44 -20.39
C ASP A 242 -1.63 -14.25 -21.17
N ASP A 243 -2.14 -13.05 -20.92
CA ASP A 243 -1.71 -11.82 -21.60
C ASP A 243 -0.39 -11.24 -21.12
N ASN A 244 0.17 -11.71 -19.99
CA ASN A 244 1.37 -11.14 -19.40
C ASN A 244 2.54 -12.14 -19.17
N VAL A 245 2.41 -13.37 -19.66
CA VAL A 245 3.38 -14.45 -19.43
C VAL A 245 4.81 -14.02 -19.78
N ASP A 246 5.00 -13.32 -20.89
CA ASP A 246 6.33 -12.91 -21.37
C ASP A 246 6.97 -11.77 -20.58
N ILE A 247 6.18 -10.98 -19.85
CA ILE A 247 6.66 -9.77 -19.14
C ILE A 247 6.61 -9.93 -17.62
N ARG A 248 5.84 -10.90 -17.11
CA ARG A 248 5.46 -11.03 -15.70
C ARG A 248 6.66 -11.05 -14.74
N ASP A 249 7.71 -11.79 -15.04
CA ASP A 249 8.88 -11.87 -14.16
C ASP A 249 9.57 -10.51 -14.02
N ALA A 250 9.69 -9.75 -15.11
CA ALA A 250 10.24 -8.40 -15.07
C ALA A 250 9.32 -7.41 -14.31
N GLU A 251 8.01 -7.56 -14.46
CA GLU A 251 7.04 -6.75 -13.74
C GLU A 251 7.04 -7.06 -12.22
N ILE A 252 7.22 -8.31 -11.82
CA ILE A 252 7.41 -8.71 -10.42
C ILE A 252 8.64 -8.03 -9.81
N GLU A 253 9.77 -8.02 -10.50
CA GLU A 253 11.00 -7.38 -9.98
C GLU A 253 10.84 -5.86 -9.81
N LYS A 254 10.16 -5.20 -10.75
CA LYS A 254 9.82 -3.78 -10.62
C LYS A 254 8.91 -3.53 -9.41
N ALA A 255 7.85 -4.33 -9.24
CA ALA A 255 6.93 -4.23 -8.13
C ALA A 255 7.62 -4.48 -6.78
N LYS A 256 8.55 -5.44 -6.70
CA LYS A 256 9.36 -5.68 -5.50
C LYS A 256 10.21 -4.47 -5.14
N THR A 257 10.86 -3.84 -6.13
CA THR A 257 11.66 -2.63 -5.90
C THR A 257 10.81 -1.50 -5.32
N VAL A 258 9.58 -1.33 -5.82
CA VAL A 258 8.62 -0.36 -5.27
C VAL A 258 8.21 -0.74 -3.85
N ALA A 259 7.91 -2.01 -3.59
CA ALA A 259 7.56 -2.48 -2.24
C ALA A 259 8.71 -2.30 -1.23
N GLU A 260 9.96 -2.50 -1.66
CA GLU A 260 11.16 -2.23 -0.85
C GLU A 260 11.29 -0.74 -0.53
N GLN A 261 11.03 0.14 -1.50
CA GLN A 261 11.03 1.59 -1.28
C GLN A 261 9.97 2.00 -0.25
N PHE A 262 8.75 1.47 -0.35
CA PHE A 262 7.71 1.73 0.64
C PHE A 262 8.11 1.27 2.05
N ARG A 263 8.67 0.06 2.18
CA ARG A 263 9.17 -0.42 3.48
C ARG A 263 10.30 0.45 4.03
N ALA A 264 11.21 0.90 3.19
CA ALA A 264 12.30 1.80 3.58
C ALA A 264 11.80 3.16 4.09
N LEU A 265 10.64 3.62 3.60
CA LEU A 265 9.97 4.83 4.07
C LEU A 265 9.12 4.60 5.35
N GLY A 266 8.87 3.34 5.76
CA GLY A 266 8.08 3.03 6.95
C GLY A 266 6.61 2.67 6.68
N TYR A 267 6.21 2.48 5.41
CA TYR A 267 4.87 1.96 5.06
C TYR A 267 4.76 0.48 5.37
N THR A 268 3.56 0.05 5.73
CA THR A 268 3.22 -1.36 5.97
C THR A 268 2.18 -1.85 4.97
N PHE A 269 1.98 -3.17 4.92
CA PHE A 269 1.08 -3.78 3.95
C PHE A 269 0.00 -4.58 4.65
N ALA A 270 -1.22 -4.50 4.11
CA ALA A 270 -2.38 -5.29 4.50
C ALA A 270 -3.00 -5.97 3.27
N CYS A 271 -3.67 -7.09 3.49
CA CYS A 271 -4.40 -7.80 2.44
C CYS A 271 -5.77 -7.15 2.21
N HIS A 272 -6.13 -6.90 0.96
CA HIS A 272 -7.46 -6.44 0.56
C HIS A 272 -8.18 -7.45 -0.35
N GLY A 273 -7.92 -8.77 -0.12
CA GLY A 273 -8.33 -9.87 -0.99
C GLY A 273 -7.59 -9.86 -2.33
N PHE A 274 -7.37 -11.02 -2.92
CA PHE A 274 -6.73 -11.08 -4.24
C PHE A 274 -7.63 -10.46 -5.31
N GLY A 275 -8.87 -10.95 -5.41
CA GLY A 275 -9.83 -10.54 -6.44
C GLY A 275 -10.75 -9.39 -6.05
N HIS A 276 -10.52 -8.72 -4.90
CA HIS A 276 -11.40 -7.66 -4.38
C HIS A 276 -12.87 -8.10 -4.29
N TYR A 277 -13.13 -9.30 -3.79
CA TYR A 277 -14.48 -9.86 -3.70
C TYR A 277 -15.21 -9.46 -2.41
N ASP A 278 -16.54 -9.35 -2.50
CA ASP A 278 -17.40 -9.33 -1.31
C ASP A 278 -17.30 -10.71 -0.61
N ALA A 279 -16.59 -10.74 0.52
CA ALA A 279 -16.30 -11.95 1.27
C ALA A 279 -17.58 -12.73 1.64
N THR A 280 -18.71 -12.03 1.87
CA THR A 280 -19.98 -12.66 2.23
C THR A 280 -20.62 -13.46 1.08
N LYS A 281 -20.19 -13.20 -0.16
CA LYS A 281 -20.71 -13.87 -1.36
C LYS A 281 -19.83 -15.02 -1.86
N LEU A 282 -18.60 -15.12 -1.37
CA LEU A 282 -17.73 -16.23 -1.73
C LEU A 282 -18.21 -17.54 -1.09
N SER A 283 -18.04 -18.65 -1.79
CA SER A 283 -18.07 -19.97 -1.17
C SER A 283 -16.79 -20.19 -0.37
N LEU A 284 -16.75 -21.21 0.52
CA LEU A 284 -15.51 -21.59 1.20
C LEU A 284 -14.37 -21.83 0.20
N ARG A 285 -14.61 -22.64 -0.83
CA ARG A 285 -13.62 -22.88 -1.90
C ARG A 285 -13.18 -21.59 -2.61
N GLY A 286 -14.11 -20.65 -2.84
CA GLY A 286 -13.77 -19.36 -3.45
C GLY A 286 -12.89 -18.49 -2.55
N MET A 287 -13.13 -18.54 -1.24
CA MET A 287 -12.28 -17.85 -0.26
C MET A 287 -10.88 -18.50 -0.19
N GLU A 288 -10.81 -19.83 -0.09
CA GLU A 288 -9.54 -20.56 -0.08
C GLU A 288 -8.71 -20.27 -1.34
N GLU A 289 -9.35 -20.18 -2.50
CA GLU A 289 -8.70 -19.84 -3.76
C GLU A 289 -8.19 -18.39 -3.77
N ASP A 290 -8.98 -17.43 -3.32
CA ASP A 290 -8.59 -16.03 -3.21
C ASP A 290 -7.38 -15.87 -2.28
N LEU A 291 -7.42 -16.53 -1.11
CA LEU A 291 -6.32 -16.54 -0.13
C LEU A 291 -5.05 -17.21 -0.69
N ARG A 292 -5.20 -18.31 -1.43
CA ARG A 292 -4.08 -18.96 -2.11
C ARG A 292 -3.41 -18.01 -3.11
N CYS A 293 -4.20 -17.30 -3.91
CA CYS A 293 -3.69 -16.31 -4.84
C CYS A 293 -2.96 -15.16 -4.12
N VAL A 294 -3.45 -14.70 -2.96
CA VAL A 294 -2.72 -13.73 -2.13
C VAL A 294 -1.32 -14.26 -1.77
N LYS A 295 -1.24 -15.50 -1.26
CA LYS A 295 0.03 -16.10 -0.86
C LYS A 295 0.99 -16.34 -2.03
N GLU A 296 0.49 -16.67 -3.21
CA GLU A 296 1.30 -17.01 -4.38
C GLU A 296 1.65 -15.81 -5.26
N GLN A 297 0.86 -14.73 -5.25
CA GLN A 297 1.01 -13.64 -6.21
C GLN A 297 1.17 -12.26 -5.58
N VAL A 298 0.69 -12.04 -4.34
CA VAL A 298 0.83 -10.74 -3.65
C VAL A 298 1.98 -10.77 -2.64
N GLU A 299 1.99 -11.73 -1.72
CA GLU A 299 3.03 -11.80 -0.68
C GLU A 299 4.47 -11.98 -1.22
N PRO A 300 4.74 -12.65 -2.35
CA PRO A 300 6.08 -12.65 -2.93
C PRO A 300 6.61 -11.27 -3.33
N VAL A 301 5.73 -10.29 -3.51
CA VAL A 301 6.08 -8.90 -3.83
C VAL A 301 6.18 -8.05 -2.55
N VAL A 302 5.14 -8.08 -1.72
CA VAL A 302 5.01 -7.16 -0.58
C VAL A 302 5.37 -7.77 0.77
N GLY A 303 5.72 -9.05 0.83
CA GLY A 303 5.98 -9.78 2.07
C GLY A 303 4.71 -10.27 2.77
N PRO A 304 4.87 -11.04 3.88
CA PRO A 304 3.74 -11.57 4.64
C PRO A 304 2.88 -10.46 5.25
N MET A 305 1.56 -10.67 5.25
CA MET A 305 0.57 -9.75 5.79
C MET A 305 -0.23 -10.43 6.91
N THR A 306 -0.50 -9.68 7.99
CA THR A 306 -1.27 -10.15 9.16
C THR A 306 -2.60 -9.42 9.33
N VAL A 307 -2.79 -8.33 8.62
CA VAL A 307 -4.01 -7.52 8.60
C VAL A 307 -4.81 -7.83 7.34
N TYR A 308 -6.11 -8.10 7.50
CA TYR A 308 -7.04 -8.27 6.38
C TYR A 308 -8.09 -7.16 6.38
N VAL A 309 -8.16 -6.45 5.29
CA VAL A 309 -9.11 -5.37 5.05
C VAL A 309 -10.20 -5.87 4.13
N TYR A 310 -11.45 -5.91 4.62
CA TYR A 310 -12.56 -6.44 3.85
C TYR A 310 -12.95 -5.52 2.68
N PRO A 311 -12.90 -6.00 1.42
CA PRO A 311 -13.47 -5.26 0.29
C PRO A 311 -14.94 -4.90 0.55
N TYR A 312 -15.32 -3.68 0.17
CA TYR A 312 -16.67 -3.12 0.42
C TYR A 312 -17.08 -3.08 1.90
N GLY A 313 -16.16 -3.31 2.85
CA GLY A 313 -16.47 -3.42 4.29
C GLY A 313 -17.37 -4.61 4.65
N LYS A 314 -17.49 -5.64 3.78
CA LYS A 314 -18.39 -6.79 3.97
C LYS A 314 -17.72 -7.90 4.77
N THR A 315 -18.02 -7.95 6.06
CA THR A 315 -17.35 -8.79 7.06
C THR A 315 -17.91 -10.19 7.19
N LEU A 316 -17.05 -11.10 7.55
CA LEU A 316 -17.36 -12.41 8.14
C LEU A 316 -17.19 -12.34 9.66
N THR A 317 -17.68 -13.34 10.36
CA THR A 317 -17.59 -13.43 11.83
C THR A 317 -16.98 -14.76 12.25
N PRO A 318 -16.36 -14.86 13.44
CA PRO A 318 -15.90 -16.12 14.00
C PRO A 318 -16.97 -17.22 13.94
N GLY A 319 -16.55 -18.43 13.54
CA GLY A 319 -17.43 -19.57 13.31
C GLY A 319 -17.93 -19.73 11.87
N ASP A 320 -17.76 -18.74 11.00
CA ASP A 320 -17.91 -18.92 9.55
C ASP A 320 -16.66 -19.65 9.02
N SER A 321 -16.85 -20.74 8.25
CA SER A 321 -15.72 -21.51 7.73
C SER A 321 -14.75 -20.72 6.85
N ARG A 322 -15.22 -19.67 6.19
CA ARG A 322 -14.38 -18.75 5.40
C ARG A 322 -13.54 -17.85 6.30
N TYR A 323 -14.09 -17.43 7.46
CA TYR A 323 -13.36 -16.71 8.46
C TYR A 323 -12.24 -17.57 9.08
N GLU A 324 -12.53 -18.86 9.36
CA GLU A 324 -11.53 -19.80 9.85
C GLU A 324 -10.40 -19.99 8.82
N ALA A 325 -10.70 -20.10 7.54
CA ALA A 325 -9.69 -20.15 6.47
C ALA A 325 -8.78 -18.91 6.44
N MET A 326 -9.34 -17.72 6.72
CA MET A 326 -8.54 -16.49 6.82
C MET A 326 -7.59 -16.52 8.03
N LEU A 327 -8.06 -17.01 9.19
CA LEU A 327 -7.21 -17.20 10.38
C LEU A 327 -6.09 -18.23 10.12
N ASP A 328 -6.41 -19.34 9.48
CA ASP A 328 -5.45 -20.39 9.12
C ASP A 328 -4.40 -19.91 8.12
N THR A 329 -4.74 -18.88 7.34
CA THR A 329 -3.82 -18.20 6.42
C THR A 329 -2.84 -17.27 7.15
N GLY A 330 -3.15 -16.86 8.39
CA GLY A 330 -2.28 -16.05 9.26
C GLY A 330 -2.75 -14.62 9.50
N PHE A 331 -3.98 -14.28 9.09
CA PHE A 331 -4.56 -12.96 9.40
C PHE A 331 -5.06 -12.94 10.85
N VAL A 332 -4.79 -11.83 11.54
CA VAL A 332 -5.14 -11.65 12.96
C VAL A 332 -5.95 -10.38 13.23
N GLU A 333 -5.73 -9.31 12.47
CA GLU A 333 -6.51 -8.08 12.56
C GLU A 333 -7.40 -7.93 11.32
N PHE A 334 -8.70 -7.72 11.54
CA PHE A 334 -9.71 -7.60 10.49
C PHE A 334 -10.32 -6.22 10.47
N CYS A 335 -10.22 -5.53 9.34
CA CYS A 335 -10.71 -4.17 9.18
C CYS A 335 -11.94 -4.10 8.26
N SER A 336 -12.98 -3.40 8.68
CA SER A 336 -14.16 -3.13 7.85
C SER A 336 -14.41 -1.64 7.67
N VAL A 337 -15.55 -1.28 7.08
CA VAL A 337 -15.97 0.11 6.88
C VAL A 337 -17.19 0.42 7.74
N SER A 338 -17.21 1.59 8.38
CA SER A 338 -18.33 2.08 9.18
C SER A 338 -18.36 3.62 9.15
N HIS A 339 -19.37 4.21 9.84
CA HIS A 339 -19.46 5.65 10.10
C HIS A 339 -18.99 6.03 11.51
N PHE A 340 -18.40 5.10 12.23
CA PHE A 340 -17.84 5.30 13.57
C PHE A 340 -16.62 4.40 13.78
N PHE A 341 -15.76 4.77 14.71
CA PHE A 341 -14.58 3.98 15.07
C PHE A 341 -14.95 2.99 16.16
N TYR A 342 -14.59 1.74 15.94
CA TYR A 342 -14.84 0.65 16.85
C TYR A 342 -13.71 -0.37 16.78
N ARG A 343 -13.24 -0.85 17.94
CA ARG A 343 -12.22 -1.88 18.08
C ARG A 343 -12.71 -2.97 19.03
N ARG A 344 -12.39 -4.21 18.75
CA ARG A 344 -12.80 -5.35 19.57
C ARG A 344 -11.79 -6.49 19.51
N ASP A 345 -11.53 -7.07 20.68
CA ASP A 345 -10.88 -8.38 20.81
C ASP A 345 -11.95 -9.47 20.73
N TYR A 346 -11.68 -10.54 20.01
CA TYR A 346 -12.53 -11.73 20.09
C TYR A 346 -12.13 -12.59 21.31
N ALA A 347 -13.14 -13.19 21.97
CA ALA A 347 -12.97 -13.86 23.24
C ALA A 347 -12.05 -15.11 23.17
N ASP A 348 -11.87 -15.69 22.00
CA ASP A 348 -10.97 -16.82 21.75
C ASP A 348 -9.49 -16.39 21.63
N GLY A 349 -9.20 -15.11 21.60
CA GLY A 349 -7.86 -14.55 21.45
C GLY A 349 -7.18 -14.85 20.11
N ARG A 350 -7.92 -15.32 19.09
CA ARG A 350 -7.35 -15.67 17.78
C ARG A 350 -7.29 -14.48 16.84
N SER A 351 -8.13 -13.48 17.09
CA SER A 351 -8.26 -12.34 16.16
C SER A 351 -8.80 -11.07 16.82
N LEU A 352 -8.66 -10.00 16.09
CA LEU A 352 -9.03 -8.64 16.44
C LEU A 352 -9.88 -8.05 15.31
N TYR A 353 -10.61 -6.99 15.62
CA TYR A 353 -11.47 -6.33 14.65
C TYR A 353 -11.51 -4.83 14.89
N MET A 354 -11.44 -4.06 13.80
CA MET A 354 -11.68 -2.62 13.83
C MET A 354 -12.49 -2.12 12.64
N THR A 355 -13.11 -0.96 12.80
CA THR A 355 -13.79 -0.26 11.73
C THR A 355 -12.95 0.92 11.23
N ARG A 356 -13.12 1.26 9.95
CA ARG A 356 -12.47 2.39 9.28
C ARG A 356 -13.54 3.30 8.67
N ILE A 357 -13.20 4.58 8.51
CA ILE A 357 -14.02 5.54 7.76
C ILE A 357 -13.28 5.94 6.49
N GLY A 358 -13.94 5.80 5.34
CA GLY A 358 -13.39 6.23 4.05
C GLY A 358 -13.45 7.75 3.89
N ILE A 359 -12.38 8.31 3.35
CA ILE A 359 -12.30 9.71 2.96
C ILE A 359 -12.25 9.75 1.42
N ASP A 360 -13.38 10.06 0.84
CA ASP A 360 -13.61 10.09 -0.59
C ASP A 360 -14.63 11.19 -0.93
N GLY A 361 -14.89 11.43 -2.21
CA GLY A 361 -15.82 12.48 -2.58
C GLY A 361 -17.26 12.22 -2.13
N TYR A 362 -17.65 10.97 -1.95
CA TYR A 362 -18.96 10.63 -1.42
C TYR A 362 -19.05 10.96 0.08
N SER A 363 -18.05 10.55 0.86
CA SER A 363 -18.00 10.79 2.31
C SER A 363 -17.86 12.28 2.65
N LEU A 364 -17.03 13.01 1.91
CA LEU A 364 -16.87 14.46 2.07
C LEU A 364 -18.20 15.21 1.86
N ARG A 365 -19.07 14.73 0.97
CA ARG A 365 -20.40 15.35 0.73
C ARG A 365 -21.48 14.88 1.70
N ASN A 366 -21.39 13.65 2.23
CA ASN A 366 -22.50 13.01 2.91
C ASN A 366 -22.25 12.66 4.39
N TYR A 367 -20.98 12.59 4.83
CA TYR A 367 -20.61 12.08 6.15
C TYR A 367 -19.94 13.13 7.05
N GLY A 368 -20.26 14.42 6.85
CA GLY A 368 -19.66 15.51 7.62
C GLY A 368 -19.78 15.33 9.13
N GLU A 369 -20.92 14.82 9.64
CA GLU A 369 -21.10 14.55 11.07
C GLU A 369 -20.19 13.44 11.60
N ALA A 370 -19.99 12.36 10.82
CA ALA A 370 -19.11 11.27 11.21
C ALA A 370 -17.63 11.67 11.18
N LEU A 371 -17.26 12.59 10.29
CA LEU A 371 -15.90 13.10 10.13
C LEU A 371 -15.57 14.30 11.03
N ALA A 372 -16.59 14.99 11.57
CA ALA A 372 -16.42 16.18 12.41
C ALA A 372 -15.46 16.01 13.62
N PRO A 373 -15.34 14.82 14.25
CA PRO A 373 -14.33 14.62 15.30
C PRO A 373 -12.88 14.70 14.78
N LEU A 374 -12.65 14.50 13.49
CA LEU A 374 -11.34 14.53 12.86
C LEU A 374 -11.05 15.89 12.21
N PHE A 375 -11.99 16.39 11.40
CA PHE A 375 -11.88 17.64 10.64
C PHE A 375 -13.25 18.14 10.15
N ASP A 376 -13.30 19.41 9.75
CA ASP A 376 -14.43 19.97 9.02
C ASP A 376 -14.30 19.67 7.52
N VAL A 377 -15.25 18.92 6.96
CA VAL A 377 -15.25 18.52 5.54
C VAL A 377 -15.22 19.71 4.58
N HIS A 378 -15.79 20.87 4.99
CA HIS A 378 -15.80 22.09 4.17
C HIS A 378 -14.42 22.70 3.98
N GLN A 379 -13.45 22.37 4.85
CA GLN A 379 -12.06 22.78 4.71
C GLN A 379 -11.30 21.87 3.73
N ILE A 380 -11.79 20.65 3.50
CA ILE A 380 -11.12 19.63 2.68
C ILE A 380 -11.60 19.69 1.24
N ILE A 381 -12.91 19.69 1.02
CA ILE A 381 -13.54 19.53 -0.29
C ILE A 381 -13.03 20.56 -1.31
N ASP A 382 -12.68 20.10 -2.49
CA ASP A 382 -12.26 20.93 -3.62
C ASP A 382 -13.48 21.38 -4.45
N THR A 383 -14.09 22.49 -4.04
CA THR A 383 -15.28 23.04 -4.67
C THR A 383 -15.03 23.57 -6.11
N GLU A 384 -13.79 23.69 -6.56
CA GLU A 384 -13.46 24.07 -7.93
C GLU A 384 -13.61 22.88 -8.87
N ASN A 385 -13.23 21.70 -8.42
CA ASN A 385 -13.24 20.47 -9.20
C ASN A 385 -14.40 19.53 -8.91
N ARG A 386 -15.06 19.68 -7.77
CA ARG A 386 -16.28 18.92 -7.40
C ARG A 386 -17.52 19.77 -7.55
N LYS A 387 -18.58 19.20 -8.11
CA LYS A 387 -19.90 19.82 -8.24
C LYS A 387 -20.86 19.32 -7.17
#